data_6869337a93aee1c00dd82192e3f2e260
#
_entry.id   6869337a93aee1c00dd82192e3f2e260
#
_cell.length_a   1.000
_cell.length_b   1.000
_cell.length_c   1.000
_cell.angle_alpha   90.00
_cell.angle_beta   90.00
_cell.angle_gamma   90.00
#
_symmetry.space_group_name_H-M   'P 1'
#
loop_
_entity.id
_entity.type
_entity.pdbx_description
1 polymer ?
#
loop_
_entity_poly.entity_id
_entity_poly.type
_entity_poly.pdbx_seq_one_letter_code
_entity_poly.pdbx_strand_id
1 'polypeptide(L)'
;AGAINAAALACVNDRFDLAVDTLIGLWGALTPEHVYRADAFGVVRSGTQWMTMMSLGWALRRWRRSQPRSLMDNAPLHEFLHDHIHLARLPRLLARGHLRALAVSGSSYSSGHHVSFYQTALPLQPWARSLRLAVPTRIRVEHLMASSAIPFIFPAQPLPLAGREEWFGDGSMRQSAPISPAIHLGAQRVLVIGAGRMQEGPHPRDLLPGSAGAPSLAQIAGHTLSTIFLDALTVDVERAQRINKTLALLTPEQLTCTHLRPVELMVIAPSRRLDELAA
;
A
#
# COMPACT_ATOMS: atom_id res chain seq x y z
N ALA A 1 5.40 0.28 1.79
CA ALA A 1 6.58 -0.30 1.10
C ALA A 1 6.32 -0.56 -0.39
N GLY A 2 5.23 -1.22 -0.78
CA GLY A 2 4.96 -1.62 -2.17
C GLY A 2 4.99 -0.48 -3.20
N ALA A 3 4.43 0.68 -2.87
CA ALA A 3 4.45 1.86 -3.74
C ALA A 3 5.87 2.40 -3.96
N ILE A 4 6.71 2.37 -2.92
CA ILE A 4 8.12 2.78 -2.99
C ILE A 4 8.88 1.85 -3.92
N ASN A 5 8.72 0.53 -3.76
CA ASN A 5 9.34 -0.47 -4.63
C ASN A 5 8.93 -0.30 -6.09
N ALA A 6 7.62 -0.16 -6.33
CA ALA A 6 7.09 0.02 -7.67
C ALA A 6 7.61 1.32 -8.33
N ALA A 7 7.69 2.42 -7.58
CA ALA A 7 8.20 3.69 -8.07
C ALA A 7 9.71 3.63 -8.36
N ALA A 8 10.50 3.02 -7.48
CA ALA A 8 11.94 2.85 -7.67
C ALA A 8 12.24 2.05 -8.94
N LEU A 9 11.59 0.89 -9.13
CA LEU A 9 11.71 0.07 -10.33
C LEU A 9 11.22 0.81 -11.58
N ALA A 10 10.08 1.50 -11.51
CA ALA A 10 9.50 2.22 -12.63
C ALA A 10 10.40 3.34 -13.16
N CYS A 11 11.11 4.05 -12.28
CA CYS A 11 11.97 5.16 -12.64
C CYS A 11 13.27 4.76 -13.37
N VAL A 12 13.63 3.48 -13.39
CA VAL A 12 14.83 2.92 -14.01
C VAL A 12 14.50 1.77 -14.97
N ASN A 13 13.23 1.61 -15.35
CA ASN A 13 12.72 0.47 -16.12
C ASN A 13 13.28 0.36 -17.55
N ASP A 14 13.95 1.37 -18.07
CA ASP A 14 14.72 1.33 -19.32
C ASP A 14 15.98 0.44 -19.23
N ARG A 15 16.43 0.10 -18.01
CA ARG A 15 17.54 -0.82 -17.70
C ARG A 15 17.17 -1.64 -16.47
N PHE A 16 16.54 -2.78 -16.70
CA PHE A 16 15.95 -3.58 -15.62
C PHE A 16 16.99 -4.07 -14.60
N ASP A 17 18.18 -4.47 -15.04
CA ASP A 17 19.24 -4.92 -14.13
C ASP A 17 19.62 -3.80 -13.14
N LEU A 18 19.80 -2.58 -13.66
CA LEU A 18 20.09 -1.42 -12.84
C LEU A 18 18.90 -1.05 -11.92
N ALA A 19 17.66 -1.33 -12.34
CA ALA A 19 16.48 -1.06 -11.52
C ALA A 19 16.46 -1.93 -10.29
N VAL A 20 16.85 -3.19 -10.41
CA VAL A 20 16.95 -4.13 -9.28
C VAL A 20 18.07 -3.69 -8.33
N ASP A 21 19.26 -3.37 -8.86
CA ASP A 21 20.39 -2.88 -8.05
C ASP A 21 20.05 -1.57 -7.32
N THR A 22 19.36 -0.66 -8.01
CA THR A 22 18.86 0.60 -7.40
C THR A 22 17.91 0.31 -6.24
N LEU A 23 17.01 -0.66 -6.40
CA LEU A 23 16.08 -1.05 -5.34
C LEU A 23 16.81 -1.68 -4.14
N ILE A 24 17.77 -2.55 -4.40
CA ILE A 24 18.61 -3.15 -3.34
C ILE A 24 19.40 -2.06 -2.61
N GLY A 25 20.01 -1.15 -3.36
CA GLY A 25 20.75 -0.01 -2.78
C GLY A 25 19.86 0.91 -1.95
N LEU A 26 18.65 1.21 -2.41
CA LEU A 26 17.68 2.04 -1.68
C LEU A 26 17.32 1.41 -0.32
N TRP A 27 17.00 0.12 -0.29
CA TRP A 27 16.70 -0.57 0.97
C TRP A 27 17.92 -0.75 1.86
N GLY A 28 19.12 -0.96 1.28
CA GLY A 28 20.38 -1.04 2.03
C GLY A 28 20.80 0.29 2.67
N ALA A 29 20.43 1.41 2.06
CA ALA A 29 20.71 2.74 2.60
C ALA A 29 19.64 3.24 3.59
N LEU A 30 18.48 2.59 3.67
CA LEU A 30 17.38 3.02 4.52
C LEU A 30 17.65 2.66 5.99
N THR A 31 17.82 3.68 6.83
CA THR A 31 17.94 3.54 8.27
C THR A 31 16.70 4.11 8.97
N PRO A 32 16.45 3.79 10.26
CA PRO A 32 15.33 4.36 11.01
C PRO A 32 15.27 5.90 10.97
N GLU A 33 16.43 6.56 10.99
CA GLU A 33 16.56 8.02 10.96
C GLU A 33 16.09 8.61 9.62
N HIS A 34 16.20 7.85 8.53
CA HIS A 34 15.67 8.22 7.22
C HIS A 34 14.14 8.02 7.13
N VAL A 35 13.54 7.26 8.04
CA VAL A 35 12.10 6.98 8.02
C VAL A 35 11.33 7.94 8.91
N TYR A 36 11.83 8.18 10.13
CA TYR A 36 11.16 9.03 11.11
C TYR A 36 12.17 9.70 12.06
N ARG A 37 11.77 10.86 12.57
CA ARG A 37 12.52 11.50 13.65
C ARG A 37 12.17 10.80 14.95
N ALA A 38 13.15 10.08 15.52
CA ALA A 38 13.05 9.43 16.82
C ALA A 38 13.57 10.35 17.94
N ASP A 39 13.08 11.59 18.02
CA ASP A 39 13.33 12.42 19.19
C ASP A 39 12.65 11.78 20.39
N ALA A 40 13.44 11.27 21.35
CA ALA A 40 12.91 10.74 22.61
C ALA A 40 11.96 11.75 23.29
N PHE A 41 12.23 13.04 23.16
CA PHE A 41 11.38 14.11 23.63
C PHE A 41 10.09 14.25 22.79
N GLY A 42 10.15 14.06 21.47
CA GLY A 42 8.99 14.06 20.56
C GLY A 42 8.05 12.89 20.84
N VAL A 43 8.58 11.69 21.02
CA VAL A 43 7.82 10.47 21.34
C VAL A 43 7.14 10.60 22.72
N VAL A 44 7.85 11.06 23.72
CA VAL A 44 7.27 11.31 25.07
C VAL A 44 6.21 12.41 25.01
N ARG A 45 6.47 13.50 24.30
CA ARG A 45 5.52 14.60 24.12
C ARG A 45 4.26 14.14 23.34
N SER A 46 4.42 13.38 22.27
CA SER A 46 3.29 12.82 21.52
C SER A 46 2.52 11.80 22.35
N GLY A 47 3.20 10.91 23.07
CA GLY A 47 2.59 9.93 23.97
C GLY A 47 1.80 10.58 25.11
N THR A 48 2.36 11.61 25.76
CA THR A 48 1.64 12.37 26.80
C THR A 48 0.46 13.16 26.24
N GLN A 49 0.58 13.72 25.03
CA GLN A 49 -0.54 14.38 24.35
C GLN A 49 -1.66 13.39 24.03
N TRP A 50 -1.33 12.19 23.57
CA TRP A 50 -2.29 11.12 23.31
C TRP A 50 -3.00 10.64 24.59
N MET A 51 -2.25 10.41 25.68
CA MET A 51 -2.82 10.03 26.97
C MET A 51 -3.73 11.13 27.53
N THR A 52 -3.32 12.40 27.41
CA THR A 52 -4.14 13.55 27.83
C THR A 52 -5.40 13.70 26.99
N MET A 53 -5.36 13.42 25.69
CA MET A 53 -6.54 13.41 24.84
C MET A 53 -7.50 12.26 25.16
N MET A 54 -6.99 11.07 25.45
CA MET A 54 -7.83 9.93 25.83
C MET A 54 -8.52 10.14 27.18
N SER A 55 -7.87 10.80 28.13
CA SER A 55 -8.40 10.99 29.50
C SER A 55 -9.22 12.26 29.68
N LEU A 56 -8.89 13.36 29.00
CA LEU A 56 -9.48 14.69 29.20
C LEU A 56 -9.93 15.35 27.89
N GLY A 57 -9.88 14.64 26.75
CA GLY A 57 -10.06 15.22 25.40
C GLY A 57 -11.39 15.89 25.18
N TRP A 58 -12.45 15.47 25.85
CA TRP A 58 -13.76 16.11 25.75
C TRP A 58 -13.78 17.51 26.40
N ALA A 59 -13.03 17.72 27.49
CA ALA A 59 -12.98 18.98 28.23
C ALA A 59 -12.02 19.99 27.57
N LEU A 60 -10.92 19.52 26.95
CA LEU A 60 -9.86 20.35 26.37
C LEU A 60 -10.09 20.68 24.89
N ARG A 61 -11.06 20.08 24.23
CA ARG A 61 -11.38 20.26 22.80
C ARG A 61 -11.64 21.74 22.41
N ARG A 62 -12.03 22.57 23.36
CA ARG A 62 -12.32 24.00 23.16
C ARG A 62 -11.06 24.90 23.21
N TRP A 63 -9.95 24.43 23.78
CA TRP A 63 -8.79 25.26 24.12
C TRP A 63 -7.53 24.98 23.31
N ARG A 64 -7.41 23.87 22.58
CA ARG A 64 -6.19 23.53 21.84
C ARG A 64 -6.40 23.53 20.33
N ARG A 65 -5.75 24.48 19.64
CA ARG A 65 -5.66 24.56 18.17
C ARG A 65 -4.75 23.48 17.52
N SER A 66 -3.97 22.73 18.30
CA SER A 66 -3.03 21.71 17.80
C SER A 66 -3.44 20.33 18.30
N GLN A 67 -4.05 19.54 17.42
CA GLN A 67 -4.29 18.12 17.65
C GLN A 67 -3.08 17.33 17.14
N PRO A 68 -2.53 16.34 17.92
CA PRO A 68 -1.49 15.46 17.41
C PRO A 68 -2.07 14.66 16.23
N ARG A 69 -1.41 14.72 15.08
CA ARG A 69 -1.89 14.07 13.84
C ARG A 69 -1.33 12.65 13.69
N SER A 70 -0.22 12.33 14.37
CA SER A 70 0.48 11.04 14.32
C SER A 70 1.43 10.89 15.51
N LEU A 71 1.92 9.67 15.74
CA LEU A 71 2.93 9.37 16.76
C LEU A 71 4.33 9.79 16.32
N MET A 72 4.65 9.68 15.03
CA MET A 72 5.97 9.94 14.48
C MET A 72 5.90 10.96 13.35
N ASP A 73 6.97 11.75 13.21
CA ASP A 73 7.20 12.64 12.08
C ASP A 73 8.00 11.89 11.00
N ASN A 74 7.42 11.74 9.82
CA ASN A 74 8.05 11.07 8.67
C ASN A 74 8.60 12.05 7.61
N ALA A 75 8.91 13.30 7.98
CA ALA A 75 9.55 14.25 7.07
C ALA A 75 10.89 13.71 6.51
N PRO A 76 11.76 13.01 7.28
CA PRO A 76 12.98 12.42 6.72
C PRO A 76 12.70 11.43 5.58
N LEU A 77 11.64 10.64 5.67
CA LEU A 77 11.26 9.73 4.58
C LEU A 77 10.91 10.48 3.30
N HIS A 78 10.25 11.62 3.40
CA HIS A 78 9.96 12.45 2.24
C HIS A 78 11.25 12.93 1.54
N GLU A 79 12.21 13.43 2.31
CA GLU A 79 13.52 13.88 1.79
C GLU A 79 14.27 12.70 1.17
N PHE A 80 14.37 11.58 1.86
CA PHE A 80 15.02 10.37 1.36
C PHE A 80 14.41 9.86 0.04
N LEU A 81 13.08 9.80 -0.05
CA LEU A 81 12.40 9.36 -1.28
C LEU A 81 12.58 10.36 -2.42
N HIS A 82 12.59 11.66 -2.12
CA HIS A 82 12.83 12.70 -3.12
C HIS A 82 14.22 12.57 -3.75
N ASP A 83 15.23 12.28 -2.94
CA ASP A 83 16.63 12.20 -3.38
C ASP A 83 16.95 10.90 -4.12
N HIS A 84 16.29 9.79 -3.75
CA HIS A 84 16.60 8.48 -4.30
C HIS A 84 15.65 8.03 -5.42
N ILE A 85 14.41 8.52 -5.49
CA ILE A 85 13.43 8.11 -6.49
C ILE A 85 13.17 9.24 -7.49
N HIS A 86 13.77 9.13 -8.67
CA HIS A 86 13.71 10.17 -9.71
C HIS A 86 12.40 10.12 -10.51
N LEU A 87 11.27 10.43 -9.86
CA LEU A 87 9.94 10.43 -10.48
C LEU A 87 9.81 11.35 -11.71
N ALA A 88 10.69 12.33 -11.85
CA ALA A 88 10.76 13.19 -13.03
C ALA A 88 11.07 12.43 -14.34
N ARG A 89 11.62 11.20 -14.26
CA ARG A 89 11.88 10.35 -15.43
C ARG A 89 10.63 9.65 -15.97
N LEU A 90 9.60 9.45 -15.13
CA LEU A 90 8.40 8.69 -15.49
C LEU A 90 7.72 9.14 -16.80
N PRO A 91 7.46 10.45 -17.04
CA PRO A 91 6.79 10.86 -18.27
C PRO A 91 7.54 10.42 -19.53
N ARG A 92 8.88 10.49 -19.50
CA ARG A 92 9.74 10.08 -20.63
C ARG A 92 9.72 8.55 -20.82
N LEU A 93 9.78 7.77 -19.74
CA LEU A 93 9.74 6.30 -19.79
C LEU A 93 8.39 5.79 -20.30
N LEU A 94 7.30 6.42 -19.87
CA LEU A 94 5.94 6.14 -20.33
C LEU A 94 5.78 6.49 -21.82
N ALA A 95 6.23 7.66 -22.25
CA ALA A 95 6.14 8.11 -23.65
C ALA A 95 6.96 7.23 -24.60
N ARG A 96 8.08 6.66 -24.14
CA ARG A 96 8.93 5.75 -24.91
C ARG A 96 8.47 4.29 -24.87
N GLY A 97 7.42 3.97 -24.10
CA GLY A 97 6.92 2.60 -23.98
C GLY A 97 7.77 1.66 -23.13
N HIS A 98 8.81 2.15 -22.44
CA HIS A 98 9.56 1.34 -21.49
C HIS A 98 8.70 0.92 -20.28
N LEU A 99 7.75 1.75 -19.92
CA LEU A 99 6.76 1.50 -18.88
C LEU A 99 5.36 1.78 -19.43
N ARG A 100 4.39 0.91 -19.19
CA ARG A 100 3.00 1.13 -19.59
C ARG A 100 2.26 2.06 -18.65
N ALA A 101 2.40 1.83 -17.35
CA ALA A 101 1.78 2.63 -16.30
C ALA A 101 2.47 2.40 -14.95
N LEU A 102 2.37 3.37 -14.05
CA LEU A 102 2.64 3.23 -12.63
C LEU A 102 1.35 3.56 -11.87
N ALA A 103 0.97 2.71 -10.91
CA ALA A 103 -0.13 2.96 -10.00
C ALA A 103 0.33 2.89 -8.54
N VAL A 104 -0.20 3.80 -7.73
CA VAL A 104 0.02 3.88 -6.28
C VAL A 104 -1.34 4.01 -5.62
N SER A 105 -1.58 3.26 -4.56
CA SER A 105 -2.87 3.27 -3.87
C SER A 105 -2.80 4.01 -2.54
N GLY A 106 -3.88 4.73 -2.23
CA GLY A 106 -4.10 5.37 -0.94
C GLY A 106 -5.55 5.20 -0.48
N SER A 107 -5.77 5.23 0.84
CA SER A 107 -7.11 5.20 1.42
C SER A 107 -7.49 6.60 1.89
N SER A 108 -8.56 7.17 1.36
CA SER A 108 -9.05 8.48 1.79
C SER A 108 -9.78 8.37 3.13
N TYR A 109 -9.33 9.14 4.10
CA TYR A 109 -10.05 9.35 5.37
C TYR A 109 -11.24 10.29 5.19
N SER A 110 -11.23 11.15 4.16
CA SER A 110 -12.27 12.14 3.92
C SER A 110 -13.50 11.52 3.28
N SER A 111 -13.33 10.74 2.20
CA SER A 111 -14.44 10.13 1.45
C SER A 111 -14.62 8.63 1.71
N GLY A 112 -13.68 8.00 2.40
CA GLY A 112 -13.69 6.56 2.65
C GLY A 112 -13.42 5.70 1.43
N HIS A 113 -12.96 6.28 0.31
CA HIS A 113 -12.62 5.53 -0.89
C HIS A 113 -11.18 5.00 -0.84
N HIS A 114 -10.99 3.82 -1.42
CA HIS A 114 -9.68 3.36 -1.85
C HIS A 114 -9.40 3.94 -3.24
N VAL A 115 -8.32 4.71 -3.37
CA VAL A 115 -7.98 5.41 -4.60
C VAL A 115 -6.69 4.85 -5.18
N SER A 116 -6.75 4.41 -6.44
CA SER A 116 -5.57 4.06 -7.24
C SER A 116 -5.18 5.26 -8.10
N PHE A 117 -4.18 5.99 -7.67
CA PHE A 117 -3.54 7.04 -8.46
C PHE A 117 -2.67 6.39 -9.52
N TYR A 118 -2.86 6.71 -10.79
CA TYR A 118 -2.06 6.10 -11.85
C TYR A 118 -1.55 7.12 -12.86
N GLN A 119 -0.36 6.86 -13.40
CA GLN A 119 0.24 7.62 -14.47
C GLN A 119 0.55 6.72 -15.66
N THR A 120 0.12 7.13 -16.84
CA THR A 120 0.30 6.41 -18.10
C THR A 120 0.36 7.41 -19.27
N ALA A 121 0.98 7.02 -20.38
CA ALA A 121 0.90 7.74 -21.64
C ALA A 121 -0.24 7.25 -22.54
N LEU A 122 -0.92 6.16 -22.17
CA LEU A 122 -2.01 5.58 -22.95
C LEU A 122 -3.35 6.23 -22.60
N PRO A 123 -4.27 6.33 -23.58
CA PRO A 123 -5.63 6.83 -23.34
C PRO A 123 -6.46 5.78 -22.60
N LEU A 124 -6.19 5.59 -21.32
CA LEU A 124 -6.97 4.69 -20.46
C LEU A 124 -8.07 5.46 -19.76
N GLN A 125 -9.28 4.88 -19.78
CA GLN A 125 -10.42 5.45 -19.07
C GLN A 125 -10.30 5.18 -17.56
N PRO A 126 -10.54 6.18 -16.71
CA PRO A 126 -10.68 5.96 -15.28
C PRO A 126 -11.76 4.92 -14.99
N TRP A 127 -11.53 4.09 -14.02
CA TRP A 127 -12.54 3.12 -13.58
C TRP A 127 -13.00 3.41 -12.15
N ALA A 128 -14.27 3.16 -11.91
CA ALA A 128 -14.88 3.25 -10.59
C ALA A 128 -15.59 1.92 -10.26
N ARG A 129 -15.49 1.52 -9.02
CA ARG A 129 -16.22 0.39 -8.43
C ARG A 129 -16.69 0.81 -7.05
N SER A 130 -17.52 0.00 -6.40
CA SER A 130 -17.95 0.30 -5.03
C SER A 130 -16.75 0.63 -4.14
N LEU A 131 -16.70 1.85 -3.61
CA LEU A 131 -15.65 2.38 -2.72
C LEU A 131 -14.22 2.34 -3.30
N ARG A 132 -14.04 2.14 -4.61
CA ARG A 132 -12.73 2.14 -5.28
C ARG A 132 -12.76 3.04 -6.51
N LEU A 133 -11.80 3.94 -6.58
CA LEU A 133 -11.64 4.90 -7.66
C LEU A 133 -10.26 4.77 -8.28
N ALA A 134 -10.16 4.96 -9.59
CA ALA A 134 -8.88 5.14 -10.27
C ALA A 134 -8.80 6.55 -10.82
N VAL A 135 -7.71 7.23 -10.53
CA VAL A 135 -7.52 8.64 -10.85
C VAL A 135 -6.24 8.81 -11.64
N PRO A 136 -6.32 9.28 -12.90
CA PRO A 136 -5.14 9.64 -13.66
C PRO A 136 -4.49 10.88 -13.04
N THR A 137 -3.20 10.77 -12.70
CA THR A 137 -2.46 11.87 -12.11
C THR A 137 -0.98 11.73 -12.38
N ARG A 138 -0.23 12.81 -12.23
CA ARG A 138 1.23 12.75 -12.17
C ARG A 138 1.64 12.25 -10.79
N ILE A 139 2.27 11.08 -10.73
CA ILE A 139 2.76 10.51 -9.47
C ILE A 139 3.92 11.37 -8.94
N ARG A 140 3.83 11.70 -7.65
CA ARG A 140 4.81 12.50 -6.88
C ARG A 140 5.12 11.81 -5.56
N VAL A 141 6.13 12.29 -4.84
CA VAL A 141 6.57 11.73 -3.55
C VAL A 141 5.41 11.71 -2.54
N GLU A 142 4.54 12.70 -2.56
CA GLU A 142 3.37 12.79 -1.68
C GLU A 142 2.41 11.58 -1.84
N HIS A 143 2.30 11.00 -3.05
CA HIS A 143 1.52 9.79 -3.26
C HIS A 143 2.19 8.56 -2.64
N LEU A 144 3.53 8.49 -2.67
CA LEU A 144 4.31 7.42 -2.00
C LEU A 144 4.18 7.55 -0.48
N MET A 145 4.28 8.77 0.02
CA MET A 145 4.06 9.09 1.44
C MET A 145 2.66 8.70 1.90
N ALA A 146 1.63 9.05 1.13
CA ALA A 146 0.23 8.67 1.41
C ALA A 146 0.06 7.14 1.46
N SER A 147 0.63 6.44 0.48
CA SER A 147 0.56 4.97 0.40
C SER A 147 1.33 4.25 1.52
N SER A 148 2.22 4.95 2.21
CA SER A 148 3.03 4.43 3.32
C SER A 148 2.64 5.01 4.67
N ALA A 149 1.58 5.84 4.72
CA ALA A 149 1.12 6.50 5.94
C ALA A 149 0.29 5.54 6.80
N ILE A 150 0.99 4.69 7.58
CA ILE A 150 0.38 3.74 8.51
C ILE A 150 -0.46 4.52 9.54
N PRO A 151 -1.74 4.15 9.74
CA PRO A 151 -2.63 4.82 10.69
C PRO A 151 -2.01 4.93 12.08
N PHE A 152 -2.23 6.07 12.70
CA PHE A 152 -1.72 6.45 14.03
C PHE A 152 -0.20 6.67 14.08
N ILE A 153 0.60 5.90 13.31
CA ILE A 153 2.07 5.98 13.33
C ILE A 153 2.54 7.18 12.52
N PHE A 154 2.13 7.29 11.26
CA PHE A 154 2.52 8.37 10.37
C PHE A 154 1.39 9.32 10.05
N PRO A 155 1.68 10.61 9.77
CA PRO A 155 0.66 11.58 9.45
C PRO A 155 -0.02 11.27 8.11
N ALA A 156 -1.35 11.46 8.07
CA ALA A 156 -2.08 11.43 6.82
C ALA A 156 -1.55 12.50 5.86
N GLN A 157 -1.56 12.20 4.55
CA GLN A 157 -1.05 13.08 3.51
C GLN A 157 -2.20 13.76 2.77
N PRO A 158 -2.14 15.09 2.59
CA PRO A 158 -3.13 15.79 1.77
C PRO A 158 -2.81 15.58 0.29
N LEU A 159 -3.79 15.11 -0.48
CA LEU A 159 -3.68 14.97 -1.93
C LEU A 159 -4.93 15.55 -2.61
N PRO A 160 -4.77 16.17 -3.79
CA PRO A 160 -5.90 16.67 -4.55
C PRO A 160 -6.72 15.52 -5.14
N LEU A 161 -8.03 15.54 -4.93
CA LEU A 161 -8.98 14.62 -5.54
C LEU A 161 -10.22 15.39 -5.99
N ALA A 162 -10.57 15.31 -7.28
CA ALA A 162 -11.75 15.97 -7.87
C ALA A 162 -11.89 17.45 -7.49
N GLY A 163 -10.78 18.21 -7.50
CA GLY A 163 -10.76 19.65 -7.20
C GLY A 163 -10.82 20.00 -5.70
N ARG A 164 -10.75 19.02 -4.83
CA ARG A 164 -10.70 19.18 -3.36
C ARG A 164 -9.44 18.56 -2.80
N GLU A 165 -9.01 19.03 -1.64
CA GLU A 165 -7.97 18.39 -0.86
C GLU A 165 -8.60 17.31 0.03
N GLU A 166 -8.15 16.08 -0.10
CA GLU A 166 -8.55 14.96 0.76
C GLU A 166 -7.33 14.39 1.49
N TRP A 167 -7.55 13.84 2.67
CA TRP A 167 -6.51 13.26 3.51
C TRP A 167 -6.41 11.75 3.30
N PHE A 168 -5.21 11.29 2.99
CA PHE A 168 -4.94 9.91 2.64
C PHE A 168 -4.03 9.22 3.66
N GLY A 169 -4.31 7.96 3.90
CA GLY A 169 -3.48 7.02 4.62
C GLY A 169 -3.12 5.82 3.76
N ASP A 170 -2.47 4.84 4.37
CA ASP A 170 -1.95 3.64 3.71
C ASP A 170 -2.99 2.97 2.81
N GLY A 171 -2.56 2.66 1.58
CA GLY A 171 -3.41 2.06 0.56
C GLY A 171 -3.92 0.65 0.92
N SER A 172 -3.22 -0.09 1.78
CA SER A 172 -3.63 -1.44 2.18
C SER A 172 -4.86 -1.48 3.09
N MET A 173 -5.18 -0.39 3.78
CA MET A 173 -6.30 -0.33 4.75
C MET A 173 -7.68 -0.71 4.17
N ARG A 174 -7.94 -0.44 2.92
CA ARG A 174 -9.22 -0.75 2.23
C ARG A 174 -9.01 -1.48 0.92
N GLN A 175 -7.88 -2.11 0.76
CA GLN A 175 -7.51 -2.78 -0.48
C GLN A 175 -8.12 -4.18 -0.54
N SER A 176 -9.35 -4.28 -1.03
CA SER A 176 -10.04 -5.56 -1.21
C SER A 176 -9.70 -6.29 -2.52
N ALA A 177 -8.90 -5.68 -3.40
CA ALA A 177 -8.52 -6.24 -4.69
C ALA A 177 -7.16 -5.66 -5.16
N PRO A 178 -6.03 -6.06 -4.53
CA PRO A 178 -4.70 -5.51 -4.81
C PRO A 178 -4.22 -5.77 -6.24
N ILE A 179 -4.67 -6.83 -6.90
CA ILE A 179 -4.30 -7.19 -8.28
C ILE A 179 -5.08 -6.36 -9.31
N SER A 180 -6.27 -5.89 -8.95
CA SER A 180 -7.21 -5.23 -9.86
C SER A 180 -6.63 -4.03 -10.63
N PRO A 181 -5.83 -3.12 -10.03
CA PRO A 181 -5.22 -2.03 -10.77
C PRO A 181 -4.31 -2.50 -11.91
N ALA A 182 -3.49 -3.52 -11.72
CA ALA A 182 -2.63 -4.07 -12.76
C ALA A 182 -3.46 -4.61 -13.95
N ILE A 183 -4.55 -5.31 -13.67
CA ILE A 183 -5.46 -5.85 -14.68
C ILE A 183 -6.13 -4.71 -15.47
N HIS A 184 -6.64 -3.69 -14.79
CA HIS A 184 -7.27 -2.52 -15.43
C HIS A 184 -6.28 -1.72 -16.28
N LEU A 185 -5.01 -1.66 -15.87
CA LEU A 185 -3.93 -1.03 -16.63
C LEU A 185 -3.37 -1.89 -17.75
N GLY A 186 -3.94 -3.08 -17.96
CA GLY A 186 -3.69 -3.91 -19.14
C GLY A 186 -2.72 -5.07 -18.93
N ALA A 187 -2.33 -5.40 -17.70
CA ALA A 187 -1.45 -6.55 -17.45
C ALA A 187 -2.13 -7.87 -17.83
N GLN A 188 -1.42 -8.71 -18.57
CA GLN A 188 -1.82 -10.09 -18.92
C GLN A 188 -1.09 -11.10 -18.03
N ARG A 189 0.10 -10.76 -17.57
CA ARG A 189 0.90 -11.51 -16.58
C ARG A 189 1.15 -10.61 -15.38
N VAL A 190 0.89 -11.12 -14.17
CA VAL A 190 1.06 -10.37 -12.93
C VAL A 190 1.97 -11.16 -12.00
N LEU A 191 3.13 -10.56 -11.72
CA LEU A 191 3.98 -11.01 -10.62
C LEU A 191 3.50 -10.32 -9.34
N VAL A 192 3.05 -11.10 -8.39
CA VAL A 192 2.59 -10.65 -7.08
C VAL A 192 3.70 -10.89 -6.07
N ILE A 193 4.17 -9.83 -5.41
CA ILE A 193 5.15 -9.91 -4.33
C ILE A 193 4.44 -9.57 -3.03
N GLY A 194 4.19 -10.59 -2.21
CA GLY A 194 3.52 -10.46 -0.91
C GLY A 194 4.52 -10.17 0.20
N ALA A 195 4.14 -9.29 1.14
CA ALA A 195 4.91 -9.05 2.37
C ALA A 195 4.53 -10.02 3.50
N GLY A 196 3.36 -10.64 3.42
CA GLY A 196 2.86 -11.62 4.38
C GLY A 196 2.97 -13.05 3.86
N ARG A 197 2.97 -14.01 4.78
CA ARG A 197 2.88 -15.44 4.43
C ARG A 197 1.54 -15.71 3.74
N MET A 198 1.57 -16.33 2.57
CA MET A 198 0.36 -16.87 1.94
C MET A 198 0.04 -18.20 2.65
N GLN A 199 -1.03 -18.25 3.41
CA GLN A 199 -1.42 -19.48 4.10
C GLN A 199 -2.04 -20.47 3.11
N GLU A 200 -1.43 -21.61 2.98
CA GLU A 200 -2.05 -22.79 2.37
C GLU A 200 -2.80 -23.56 3.47
N GLY A 201 -4.00 -23.08 3.82
CA GLY A 201 -4.86 -23.73 4.82
C GLY A 201 -4.37 -23.59 6.29
N PRO A 202 -5.20 -23.96 7.28
CA PRO A 202 -4.80 -23.97 8.68
C PRO A 202 -3.71 -25.04 8.91
N HIS A 203 -2.55 -24.63 9.40
CA HIS A 203 -1.53 -25.58 9.82
C HIS A 203 -2.01 -26.34 11.07
N PRO A 204 -1.76 -27.66 11.21
CA PRO A 204 -2.15 -28.41 12.41
C PRO A 204 -1.74 -27.77 13.75
N ARG A 205 -0.64 -27.00 13.76
CA ARG A 205 -0.18 -26.22 14.92
C ARG A 205 -1.09 -25.05 15.27
N ASP A 206 -1.80 -24.48 14.28
CA ASP A 206 -2.73 -23.35 14.48
C ASP A 206 -4.02 -23.81 15.17
N LEU A 207 -4.26 -25.12 15.18
CA LEU A 207 -5.41 -25.78 15.83
C LEU A 207 -5.08 -26.30 17.25
N LEU A 208 -3.83 -26.21 17.67
CA LEU A 208 -3.48 -26.57 19.06
C LEU A 208 -3.91 -25.42 19.99
N PRO A 209 -4.56 -25.72 21.13
CA PRO A 209 -4.85 -24.70 22.10
C PRO A 209 -3.54 -24.08 22.58
N GLY A 210 -3.27 -22.86 22.17
CA GLY A 210 -2.19 -22.06 22.76
C GLY A 210 -2.42 -21.91 24.26
N SER A 211 -1.36 -21.70 25.04
CA SER A 211 -1.43 -21.41 26.48
C SER A 211 -2.33 -20.20 26.70
N ALA A 212 -3.59 -20.49 27.06
CA ALA A 212 -4.66 -19.52 27.01
C ALA A 212 -4.68 -18.63 28.25
N GLY A 213 -3.91 -17.55 28.22
CA GLY A 213 -4.24 -16.36 28.97
C GLY A 213 -5.14 -15.44 28.14
N ALA A 214 -5.96 -14.62 28.76
CA ALA A 214 -6.73 -13.60 28.05
C ALA A 214 -5.74 -12.66 27.28
N PRO A 215 -5.99 -12.34 26.00
CA PRO A 215 -5.08 -11.49 25.24
C PRO A 215 -5.04 -10.08 25.83
N SER A 216 -3.85 -9.50 25.90
CA SER A 216 -3.68 -8.11 26.31
C SER A 216 -4.28 -7.14 25.28
N LEU A 217 -4.63 -5.93 25.69
CA LEU A 217 -5.11 -4.88 24.77
C LEU A 217 -4.10 -4.60 23.64
N ALA A 218 -2.80 -4.68 23.93
CA ALA A 218 -1.76 -4.52 22.91
C ALA A 218 -1.78 -5.67 21.88
N GLN A 219 -1.99 -6.90 22.30
CA GLN A 219 -2.16 -8.05 21.41
C GLN A 219 -3.41 -7.92 20.54
N ILE A 220 -4.54 -7.49 21.13
CA ILE A 220 -5.79 -7.24 20.37
C ILE A 220 -5.58 -6.12 19.34
N ALA A 221 -4.98 -5.00 19.74
CA ALA A 221 -4.69 -3.90 18.84
C ALA A 221 -3.71 -4.30 17.70
N GLY A 222 -2.65 -5.05 18.03
CA GLY A 222 -1.70 -5.58 17.06
C GLY A 222 -2.36 -6.54 16.08
N HIS A 223 -3.22 -7.45 16.57
CA HIS A 223 -3.98 -8.36 15.72
C HIS A 223 -4.94 -7.60 14.80
N THR A 224 -5.68 -6.63 15.32
CA THR A 224 -6.60 -5.80 14.52
C THR A 224 -5.87 -5.04 13.44
N LEU A 225 -4.71 -4.45 13.74
CA LEU A 225 -3.89 -3.78 12.75
C LEU A 225 -3.35 -4.76 11.70
N SER A 226 -2.85 -5.93 12.10
CA SER A 226 -2.31 -6.92 11.15
C SER A 226 -3.38 -7.45 10.20
N THR A 227 -4.59 -7.66 10.67
CA THR A 227 -5.72 -8.13 9.84
C THR A 227 -6.09 -7.11 8.75
N ILE A 228 -6.03 -5.81 9.06
CA ILE A 228 -6.27 -4.76 8.07
C ILE A 228 -5.28 -4.82 6.88
N PHE A 229 -4.05 -5.28 7.11
CA PHE A 229 -2.96 -5.20 6.13
C PHE A 229 -2.67 -6.50 5.38
N LEU A 230 -3.08 -7.67 5.86
CA LEU A 230 -2.52 -8.94 5.37
C LEU A 230 -3.49 -9.83 4.56
N ASP A 231 -4.79 -9.78 4.82
CA ASP A 231 -5.72 -10.82 4.31
C ASP A 231 -6.21 -10.61 2.87
N ALA A 232 -6.17 -9.38 2.36
CA ALA A 232 -6.79 -9.07 1.06
C ALA A 232 -6.08 -9.72 -0.15
N LEU A 233 -4.78 -9.95 -0.07
CA LEU A 233 -3.99 -10.45 -1.20
C LEU A 233 -4.31 -11.92 -1.52
N THR A 234 -4.35 -12.77 -0.51
CA THR A 234 -4.66 -14.20 -0.66
C THR A 234 -6.03 -14.39 -1.28
N VAL A 235 -7.03 -13.70 -0.75
CA VAL A 235 -8.41 -13.75 -1.26
C VAL A 235 -8.52 -13.28 -2.71
N ASP A 236 -7.77 -12.24 -3.09
CA ASP A 236 -7.82 -11.69 -4.45
C ASP A 236 -7.09 -12.60 -5.45
N VAL A 237 -5.99 -13.23 -5.05
CA VAL A 237 -5.28 -14.26 -5.84
C VAL A 237 -6.20 -15.47 -6.09
N GLU A 238 -6.84 -16.00 -5.05
CA GLU A 238 -7.79 -17.11 -5.18
C GLU A 238 -8.96 -16.75 -6.10
N ARG A 239 -9.50 -15.53 -5.97
CA ARG A 239 -10.56 -15.01 -6.83
C ARG A 239 -10.10 -14.97 -8.30
N ALA A 240 -8.92 -14.44 -8.57
CA ALA A 240 -8.38 -14.35 -9.93
C ALA A 240 -8.13 -15.73 -10.53
N GLN A 241 -7.59 -16.68 -9.76
CA GLN A 241 -7.43 -18.08 -10.19
C GLN A 241 -8.76 -18.76 -10.48
N ARG A 242 -9.79 -18.51 -9.66
CA ARG A 242 -11.15 -19.03 -9.87
C ARG A 242 -11.76 -18.47 -11.15
N ILE A 243 -11.61 -17.17 -11.40
CA ILE A 243 -12.05 -16.53 -12.65
C ILE A 243 -11.33 -17.17 -13.84
N ASN A 244 -10.01 -17.36 -13.79
CA ASN A 244 -9.26 -18.01 -14.85
C ASN A 244 -9.78 -19.43 -15.16
N LYS A 245 -10.05 -20.24 -14.11
CA LYS A 245 -10.65 -21.56 -14.27
C LYS A 245 -12.02 -21.51 -14.94
N THR A 246 -12.85 -20.55 -14.56
CA THR A 246 -14.18 -20.36 -15.19
C THR A 246 -14.05 -19.95 -16.67
N LEU A 247 -13.15 -19.00 -16.97
CA LEU A 247 -12.91 -18.56 -18.34
C LEU A 247 -12.39 -19.68 -19.25
N ALA A 248 -11.62 -20.61 -18.72
CA ALA A 248 -11.11 -21.77 -19.46
C ALA A 248 -12.21 -22.77 -19.89
N LEU A 249 -13.41 -22.68 -19.31
CA LEU A 249 -14.56 -23.52 -19.67
C LEU A 249 -15.44 -22.88 -20.78
N LEU A 250 -15.21 -21.61 -21.12
CA LEU A 250 -16.02 -20.89 -22.10
C LEU A 250 -15.49 -21.06 -23.51
N THR A 251 -16.42 -21.05 -24.49
CA THR A 251 -16.04 -20.98 -25.89
C THR A 251 -15.47 -19.60 -26.25
N PRO A 252 -14.74 -19.47 -27.39
CA PRO A 252 -14.24 -18.17 -27.84
C PRO A 252 -15.33 -17.11 -27.99
N GLU A 253 -16.54 -17.50 -28.49
CA GLU A 253 -17.68 -16.61 -28.64
C GLU A 253 -18.20 -16.14 -27.28
N GLN A 254 -18.28 -17.03 -26.29
CA GLN A 254 -18.71 -16.69 -24.94
C GLN A 254 -17.70 -15.79 -24.25
N LEU A 255 -16.40 -16.01 -24.47
CA LEU A 255 -15.33 -15.16 -23.91
C LEU A 255 -15.46 -13.70 -24.39
N THR A 256 -15.77 -13.48 -25.68
CA THR A 256 -15.93 -12.11 -26.19
C THR A 256 -17.09 -11.36 -25.52
N CYS A 257 -18.16 -12.08 -25.12
CA CYS A 257 -19.29 -11.49 -24.42
C CYS A 257 -19.01 -11.11 -22.94
N THR A 258 -18.02 -11.72 -22.31
CA THR A 258 -17.75 -11.49 -20.88
C THR A 258 -16.97 -10.22 -20.59
N HIS A 259 -16.29 -9.64 -21.58
CA HIS A 259 -15.30 -8.58 -21.41
C HIS A 259 -14.17 -8.91 -20.41
N LEU A 260 -14.07 -10.19 -20.00
CA LEU A 260 -13.04 -10.70 -19.13
C LEU A 260 -11.93 -11.35 -19.95
N ARG A 261 -10.75 -11.43 -19.37
CA ARG A 261 -9.62 -12.12 -19.98
C ARG A 261 -8.86 -12.91 -18.92
N PRO A 262 -8.28 -14.05 -19.27
CA PRO A 262 -7.41 -14.77 -18.35
C PRO A 262 -6.16 -13.94 -18.06
N VAL A 263 -5.66 -14.05 -16.82
CA VAL A 263 -4.45 -13.37 -16.35
C VAL A 263 -3.52 -14.40 -15.72
N GLU A 264 -2.32 -14.52 -16.24
CA GLU A 264 -1.31 -15.39 -15.63
C GLU A 264 -0.83 -14.78 -14.32
N LEU A 265 -0.82 -15.56 -13.25
CA LEU A 265 -0.41 -15.13 -11.93
C LEU A 265 0.81 -15.91 -11.47
N MET A 266 1.84 -15.19 -11.07
CA MET A 266 2.97 -15.74 -10.30
C MET A 266 3.01 -15.02 -8.95
N VAL A 267 3.09 -15.80 -7.86
CA VAL A 267 3.09 -15.25 -6.50
C VAL A 267 4.40 -15.62 -5.82
N ILE A 268 5.08 -14.61 -5.29
CA ILE A 268 6.25 -14.74 -4.43
C ILE A 268 5.85 -14.19 -3.05
N ALA A 269 5.96 -15.02 -2.03
CA ALA A 269 5.66 -14.64 -0.66
C ALA A 269 6.67 -15.29 0.30
N PRO A 270 6.90 -14.70 1.48
CA PRO A 270 7.77 -15.29 2.49
C PRO A 270 7.24 -16.65 2.94
N SER A 271 8.16 -17.64 3.08
CA SER A 271 7.83 -18.95 3.64
C SER A 271 7.66 -18.94 5.16
N ARG A 272 8.24 -17.92 5.83
CA ARG A 272 8.15 -17.69 7.28
C ARG A 272 7.59 -16.29 7.55
N ARG A 273 7.06 -16.08 8.74
CA ARG A 273 6.63 -14.76 9.17
C ARG A 273 7.85 -13.85 9.31
N LEU A 274 7.73 -12.60 8.85
CA LEU A 274 8.84 -11.63 8.91
C LEU A 274 9.19 -11.23 10.35
N ASP A 275 8.21 -11.22 11.26
CA ASP A 275 8.39 -10.98 12.69
C ASP A 275 9.21 -12.11 13.37
N GLU A 276 9.08 -13.36 12.92
CA GLU A 276 9.89 -14.49 13.38
C GLU A 276 11.36 -14.40 12.91
N LEU A 277 11.62 -13.67 11.83
CA LEU A 277 12.97 -13.47 11.30
C LEU A 277 13.66 -12.26 11.92
N ALA A 278 12.89 -11.35 12.52
CA ALA A 278 13.39 -10.12 13.16
C ALA A 278 13.61 -10.28 14.67
N ALA A 279 13.16 -11.40 15.26
CA ALA A 279 13.33 -11.75 16.67
C ALA A 279 14.62 -12.55 16.90
#